data_202c17360b6697cc1757b606196c5701
#
_entry.id   202c17360b6697cc1757b606196c5701
#
_cell.length_a   1.000
_cell.length_b   1.000
_cell.length_c   1.000
_cell.angle_alpha   90.00
_cell.angle_beta   90.00
_cell.angle_gamma   90.00
#
_symmetry.space_group_name_H-M   'P 1'
#
loop_
_entity.id
_entity.type
_entity.pdbx_description
1 polymer ?
#
loop_
_entity_poly.entity_id
_entity_poly.type
_entity_poly.pdbx_seq_one_letter_code
_entity_poly.pdbx_strand_id
1 'polypeptide(L)'
;GDPITTYNYLINVDNTGDPFNLTGCDPYLADGVTRNPEYPDGCELPSIRTVPGWSPIYTQGDQTSFSEAVSLTLPAGKYLISVESDGFKMDGEHFTIPDADGIVEVQMHPFPLPPATMVIQVFEDNAMTNGQYDGLAEKGLANFRASINDIAGEITTDIHGNPLCTIYEKDPVTGEVLFDIDGNPIIQTMGSGCYSDADGMITIPNIGPLRYDVLVFPPSGEQWVQTTTLEGSKGWDTWLQEAGTGLDNEFLIAAEPFPWTIFGFVKPGTVDLGGTGSISGVIMAASTWVPASGGLPYIGDTFGGFAGTKLHRPIVNPWLSLNDLQGGDAAVWVGQGNADGSFTIPNVPEGNYF
;
A
#
# COMPACT_ATOMS: atom_id res chain seq x y z
N GLY A 1 -12.12 12.08 26.20
CA GLY A 1 -11.08 11.53 27.09
C GLY A 1 -10.66 12.54 28.15
N ASP A 2 -9.92 12.10 29.14
CA ASP A 2 -9.37 13.02 30.16
C ASP A 2 -8.13 13.72 29.60
N PRO A 3 -7.86 14.97 29.91
CA PRO A 3 -6.69 15.69 29.47
C PRO A 3 -5.39 15.02 29.96
N ILE A 4 -4.42 14.86 29.08
CA ILE A 4 -3.07 14.39 29.43
C ILE A 4 -2.30 15.58 29.97
N THR A 5 -1.77 15.45 31.18
CA THR A 5 -1.15 16.57 31.94
C THR A 5 0.38 16.59 31.84
N THR A 6 1.00 15.50 31.36
CA THR A 6 2.46 15.39 31.23
C THR A 6 2.78 14.90 29.81
N TYR A 7 3.44 15.75 29.04
CA TYR A 7 3.77 15.44 27.66
C TYR A 7 4.96 16.28 27.16
N ASN A 8 5.61 15.80 26.13
CA ASN A 8 6.52 16.57 25.26
C ASN A 8 5.84 16.86 23.93
N TYR A 9 6.19 17.97 23.31
CA TYR A 9 5.68 18.29 21.98
C TYR A 9 6.78 18.80 21.06
N LEU A 10 6.57 18.60 19.75
CA LEU A 10 7.37 19.11 18.66
C LEU A 10 6.44 19.75 17.62
N ILE A 11 6.72 20.98 17.22
CA ILE A 11 6.00 21.64 16.13
C ILE A 11 6.96 21.82 14.94
N ASN A 12 6.58 21.23 13.84
CA ASN A 12 7.28 21.36 12.56
C ASN A 12 6.53 22.30 11.63
N VAL A 13 7.26 22.95 10.73
CA VAL A 13 6.65 23.55 9.55
C VAL A 13 6.17 22.42 8.66
N ASP A 14 4.86 22.36 8.40
CA ASP A 14 4.29 21.33 7.55
C ASP A 14 4.64 21.62 6.09
N ASN A 15 5.45 20.75 5.50
CA ASN A 15 5.83 20.77 4.09
C ASN A 15 5.14 19.66 3.28
N THR A 16 4.25 18.90 3.88
CA THR A 16 3.41 17.94 3.18
C THR A 16 2.35 18.68 2.37
N GLY A 17 1.98 18.14 1.23
CA GLY A 17 0.88 18.66 0.44
C GLY A 17 -0.45 18.04 0.87
N ASP A 18 -1.55 18.65 0.49
CA ASP A 18 -2.88 18.08 0.58
C ASP A 18 -3.12 17.20 -0.67
N PRO A 19 -3.19 15.86 -0.55
CA PRO A 19 -3.38 14.96 -1.68
C PRO A 19 -4.76 15.12 -2.35
N PHE A 20 -5.70 15.76 -1.68
CA PHE A 20 -7.02 16.05 -2.24
C PHE A 20 -7.12 17.44 -2.89
N ASN A 21 -6.15 18.31 -2.65
CA ASN A 21 -6.09 19.63 -3.27
C ASN A 21 -5.36 19.57 -4.61
N LEU A 22 -6.14 19.42 -5.68
CA LEU A 22 -5.62 19.41 -7.05
C LEU A 22 -5.38 20.80 -7.62
N THR A 23 -5.64 21.86 -6.88
CA THR A 23 -5.44 23.24 -7.34
C THR A 23 -3.96 23.47 -7.66
N GLY A 24 -3.70 24.05 -8.83
CA GLY A 24 -2.33 24.29 -9.28
C GLY A 24 -1.58 23.06 -9.83
N CYS A 25 -2.19 21.88 -9.79
CA CYS A 25 -1.57 20.65 -10.28
C CYS A 25 -1.77 20.39 -11.79
N ASP A 26 -2.46 21.26 -12.48
CA ASP A 26 -2.58 21.17 -13.92
C ASP A 26 -1.36 21.82 -14.59
N PRO A 27 -0.58 21.12 -15.42
CA PRO A 27 0.57 21.67 -16.12
C PRO A 27 0.18 22.71 -17.20
N TYR A 28 -1.11 22.79 -17.56
CA TYR A 28 -1.64 23.74 -18.52
C TYR A 28 -2.80 24.55 -17.94
N LEU A 29 -2.99 25.76 -18.42
CA LEU A 29 -4.17 26.55 -18.11
C LEU A 29 -5.41 25.95 -18.81
N ALA A 30 -6.58 26.48 -18.50
CA ALA A 30 -7.87 25.99 -19.01
C ALA A 30 -8.00 25.96 -20.56
N ASP A 31 -7.09 26.62 -21.27
CA ASP A 31 -7.00 26.57 -22.74
C ASP A 31 -6.32 25.30 -23.27
N GLY A 32 -5.74 24.48 -22.39
CA GLY A 32 -5.05 23.24 -22.71
C GLY A 32 -3.72 23.38 -23.47
N VAL A 33 -3.26 24.60 -23.70
CA VAL A 33 -2.05 24.91 -24.50
C VAL A 33 -1.06 25.77 -23.75
N THR A 34 -1.54 26.76 -23.00
CA THR A 34 -0.69 27.68 -22.24
C THR A 34 -0.18 26.99 -20.99
N ARG A 35 1.16 26.99 -20.81
CA ARG A 35 1.78 26.45 -19.60
C ARG A 35 1.30 27.21 -18.37
N ASN A 36 0.92 26.47 -17.34
CA ASN A 36 0.61 27.05 -16.04
C ASN A 36 1.92 27.52 -15.37
N PRO A 37 2.09 28.84 -15.13
CA PRO A 37 3.33 29.37 -14.56
C PRO A 37 3.53 28.96 -13.09
N GLU A 38 2.47 28.52 -12.40
CA GLU A 38 2.52 28.07 -11.01
C GLU A 38 2.82 26.57 -10.88
N TYR A 39 2.77 25.83 -11.99
CA TYR A 39 3.09 24.39 -11.97
C TYR A 39 4.62 24.18 -12.02
N PRO A 40 5.20 23.26 -11.21
CA PRO A 40 4.56 22.43 -10.19
C PRO A 40 4.46 23.08 -8.80
N ASP A 41 5.01 24.29 -8.61
CA ASP A 41 5.18 24.91 -7.28
C ASP A 41 3.83 25.22 -6.60
N GLY A 42 2.80 25.49 -7.40
CA GLY A 42 1.43 25.67 -6.91
C GLY A 42 0.68 24.37 -6.60
N CYS A 43 1.28 23.20 -6.90
CA CYS A 43 0.65 21.90 -6.68
C CYS A 43 0.98 21.37 -5.28
N GLU A 44 -0.03 20.93 -4.56
CA GLU A 44 0.14 20.34 -3.23
C GLU A 44 0.31 18.82 -3.28
N LEU A 45 0.15 18.16 -4.43
CA LEU A 45 0.37 16.72 -4.58
C LEU A 45 1.86 16.36 -4.47
N PRO A 46 2.27 15.58 -3.46
CA PRO A 46 3.68 15.18 -3.28
C PRO A 46 4.25 14.39 -4.46
N SER A 47 3.42 13.69 -5.22
CA SER A 47 3.82 12.95 -6.43
C SER A 47 4.20 13.85 -7.61
N ILE A 48 3.75 15.10 -7.61
CA ILE A 48 4.01 16.09 -8.67
C ILE A 48 5.08 17.08 -8.22
N ARG A 49 4.98 17.60 -7.00
CA ARG A 49 5.95 18.52 -6.42
C ARG A 49 6.93 17.77 -5.53
N THR A 50 8.22 17.93 -5.80
CA THR A 50 9.24 17.41 -4.89
C THR A 50 9.21 18.19 -3.58
N VAL A 51 8.86 17.52 -2.49
CA VAL A 51 8.94 18.08 -1.13
C VAL A 51 10.30 17.72 -0.52
N PRO A 52 10.91 18.60 0.27
CA PRO A 52 12.08 18.23 1.06
C PRO A 52 11.76 17.02 1.94
N GLY A 53 12.68 16.05 2.03
CA GLY A 53 12.47 14.83 2.83
C GLY A 53 12.52 15.04 4.35
N TRP A 54 12.44 16.30 4.81
CA TRP A 54 12.44 16.68 6.22
C TRP A 54 11.56 17.90 6.43
N SER A 55 10.90 17.95 7.57
CA SER A 55 10.09 19.08 8.03
C SER A 55 10.90 19.92 9.02
N PRO A 56 11.15 21.21 8.76
CA PRO A 56 11.88 22.05 9.69
C PRO A 56 11.19 22.14 11.06
N ILE A 57 11.95 21.93 12.13
CA ILE A 57 11.45 22.14 13.48
C ILE A 57 11.24 23.65 13.69
N TYR A 58 10.03 24.05 14.04
CA TYR A 58 9.74 25.42 14.40
C TYR A 58 9.99 25.67 15.89
N THR A 59 9.43 24.79 16.74
CA THR A 59 9.62 24.85 18.20
C THR A 59 9.35 23.49 18.83
N GLN A 60 9.80 23.32 20.07
CA GLN A 60 9.58 22.13 20.87
C GLN A 60 9.56 22.50 22.35
N GLY A 61 8.97 21.66 23.18
CA GLY A 61 8.89 21.86 24.61
C GLY A 61 8.12 20.75 25.32
N ASP A 62 7.67 21.04 26.49
CA ASP A 62 6.85 20.17 27.32
C ASP A 62 5.62 20.94 27.86
N GLN A 63 4.80 20.28 28.66
CA GLN A 63 3.61 20.87 29.26
C GLN A 63 3.88 22.16 30.08
N THR A 64 5.11 22.40 30.51
CA THR A 64 5.47 23.60 31.25
C THR A 64 5.65 24.82 30.36
N SER A 65 5.80 24.62 29.07
CA SER A 65 5.91 25.67 28.05
C SER A 65 4.59 26.41 27.84
N PHE A 66 3.48 25.84 28.30
CA PHE A 66 2.14 26.42 28.22
C PHE A 66 1.59 26.70 29.62
N SER A 67 0.94 27.82 29.77
CA SER A 67 0.17 28.17 30.99
C SER A 67 -1.06 28.94 30.56
N GLU A 68 -2.03 29.10 31.44
CA GLU A 68 -3.21 29.95 31.18
C GLU A 68 -2.86 31.38 30.70
N ALA A 69 -1.64 31.83 30.97
CA ALA A 69 -1.15 33.15 30.59
C ALA A 69 -0.16 33.14 29.39
N VAL A 70 0.27 31.99 28.94
CA VAL A 70 1.27 31.87 27.85
C VAL A 70 0.70 31.01 26.75
N SER A 71 0.34 31.64 25.63
CA SER A 71 0.02 30.98 24.39
C SER A 71 1.23 31.02 23.44
N LEU A 72 1.40 29.99 22.65
CA LEU A 72 2.40 29.99 21.60
C LEU A 72 1.89 30.82 20.42
N THR A 73 2.67 31.81 20.00
CA THR A 73 2.34 32.61 18.82
C THR A 73 3.09 32.07 17.63
N LEU A 74 2.37 31.53 16.66
CA LEU A 74 2.92 31.06 15.38
C LEU A 74 2.59 32.06 14.26
N PRO A 75 3.53 32.31 13.32
CA PRO A 75 3.22 33.01 12.08
C PRO A 75 2.13 32.30 11.28
N ALA A 76 1.53 33.00 10.34
CA ALA A 76 0.63 32.36 9.37
C ALA A 76 1.37 31.28 8.57
N GLY A 77 0.80 30.09 8.47
CA GLY A 77 1.40 28.96 7.80
C GLY A 77 0.77 27.62 8.18
N LYS A 78 1.27 26.54 7.57
CA LYS A 78 0.89 25.16 7.89
C LYS A 78 1.89 24.55 8.85
N TYR A 79 1.41 23.80 9.81
CA TYR A 79 2.20 23.17 10.86
C TYR A 79 1.73 21.76 11.16
N LEU A 80 2.65 20.96 11.69
CA LEU A 80 2.38 19.65 12.27
C LEU A 80 2.85 19.68 13.73
N ILE A 81 1.97 19.39 14.67
CA ILE A 81 2.35 19.12 16.05
C ILE A 81 2.43 17.61 16.27
N SER A 82 3.50 17.14 16.88
CA SER A 82 3.65 15.77 17.37
C SER A 82 3.77 15.81 18.89
N VAL A 83 3.08 14.89 19.56
CA VAL A 83 3.02 14.82 21.03
C VAL A 83 3.42 13.43 21.50
N GLU A 84 4.22 13.37 22.54
CA GLU A 84 4.67 12.15 23.23
C GLU A 84 4.30 12.23 24.71
N SER A 85 3.79 11.13 25.26
CA SER A 85 3.49 10.99 26.68
C SER A 85 3.68 9.55 27.13
N ASP A 86 4.17 9.35 28.36
CA ASP A 86 4.39 8.01 28.91
C ASP A 86 3.07 7.22 28.98
N GLY A 87 3.11 5.99 28.46
CA GLY A 87 1.96 5.10 28.44
C GLY A 87 0.98 5.34 27.29
N PHE A 88 1.31 6.24 26.36
CA PHE A 88 0.52 6.53 25.18
C PHE A 88 1.33 6.35 23.90
N LYS A 89 0.65 6.02 22.81
CA LYS A 89 1.21 6.10 21.47
C LYS A 89 1.46 7.58 21.13
N MET A 90 2.64 7.87 20.54
CA MET A 90 2.92 9.19 19.99
C MET A 90 1.91 9.51 18.89
N ASP A 91 1.43 10.73 18.88
CA ASP A 91 0.44 11.20 17.93
C ASP A 91 0.64 12.65 17.54
N GLY A 92 -0.10 13.12 16.54
CA GLY A 92 0.03 14.47 16.03
C GLY A 92 -1.21 14.97 15.32
N GLU A 93 -1.17 16.23 14.93
CA GLU A 93 -2.24 16.90 14.21
C GLU A 93 -1.65 17.92 13.24
N HIS A 94 -2.17 17.94 12.00
CA HIS A 94 -1.90 18.99 11.02
C HIS A 94 -2.82 20.18 11.27
N PHE A 95 -2.26 21.37 11.27
CA PHE A 95 -3.06 22.58 11.48
C PHE A 95 -2.51 23.79 10.72
N THR A 96 -3.34 24.78 10.51
CA THR A 96 -3.00 26.00 9.77
C THR A 96 -3.23 27.22 10.65
N ILE A 97 -2.33 28.19 10.61
CA ILE A 97 -2.49 29.48 11.26
C ILE A 97 -2.79 30.54 10.18
N PRO A 98 -3.83 31.38 10.35
CA PRO A 98 -4.81 31.35 11.45
C PRO A 98 -5.78 30.18 11.33
N ASP A 99 -6.04 29.53 12.46
CA ASP A 99 -7.10 28.57 12.60
C ASP A 99 -8.40 29.31 12.98
N ALA A 100 -9.54 28.79 12.49
CA ALA A 100 -10.85 29.35 12.77
C ALA A 100 -11.21 29.28 14.26
N ASP A 101 -10.81 28.22 14.96
CA ASP A 101 -11.16 27.93 16.34
C ASP A 101 -10.03 28.23 17.33
N GLY A 102 -8.80 28.35 16.86
CA GLY A 102 -7.61 28.67 17.69
C GLY A 102 -7.22 27.55 18.67
N ILE A 103 -7.75 26.33 18.51
CA ILE A 103 -7.50 25.17 19.36
C ILE A 103 -7.06 24.02 18.46
N VAL A 104 -5.95 23.39 18.83
CA VAL A 104 -5.48 22.15 18.18
C VAL A 104 -5.61 21.04 19.22
N GLU A 105 -6.39 20.02 18.90
CA GLU A 105 -6.61 18.84 19.75
C GLU A 105 -5.82 17.65 19.19
N VAL A 106 -4.91 17.09 19.99
CA VAL A 106 -4.20 15.86 19.67
C VAL A 106 -4.78 14.73 20.50
N GLN A 107 -5.38 13.75 19.84
CA GLN A 107 -5.92 12.57 20.49
C GLN A 107 -4.85 11.48 20.61
N MET A 108 -4.45 11.16 21.84
CA MET A 108 -3.47 10.12 22.09
C MET A 108 -4.13 8.86 22.64
N HIS A 109 -3.67 7.71 22.16
CA HIS A 109 -4.20 6.42 22.54
C HIS A 109 -3.31 5.73 23.58
N PRO A 110 -3.87 5.27 24.72
CA PRO A 110 -3.11 4.57 25.74
C PRO A 110 -2.69 3.18 25.26
N PHE A 111 -1.53 2.73 25.74
CA PHE A 111 -1.12 1.34 25.58
C PHE A 111 -1.82 0.43 26.62
N PRO A 112 -2.13 -0.84 26.24
CA PRO A 112 -1.93 -1.46 24.93
C PRO A 112 -2.95 -0.94 23.90
N LEU A 113 -2.49 -0.79 22.66
CA LEU A 113 -3.36 -0.38 21.58
C LEU A 113 -4.41 -1.48 21.25
N PRO A 114 -5.62 -1.10 20.76
CA PRO A 114 -6.59 -2.08 20.32
C PRO A 114 -6.02 -2.98 19.23
N PRO A 115 -6.39 -4.27 19.19
CA PRO A 115 -5.94 -5.17 18.15
C PRO A 115 -6.52 -4.78 16.79
N ALA A 116 -5.73 -5.03 15.77
CA ALA A 116 -6.13 -4.88 14.37
C ALA A 116 -6.47 -6.23 13.73
N THR A 117 -7.13 -6.18 12.59
CA THR A 117 -7.41 -7.34 11.73
C THR A 117 -6.88 -7.06 10.34
N MET A 118 -6.01 -7.93 9.84
CA MET A 118 -5.54 -7.86 8.47
C MET A 118 -6.45 -8.69 7.56
N VAL A 119 -6.81 -8.12 6.42
CA VAL A 119 -7.57 -8.79 5.37
C VAL A 119 -6.74 -8.78 4.09
N ILE A 120 -6.57 -9.96 3.50
CA ILE A 120 -5.78 -10.15 2.29
C ILE A 120 -6.68 -10.80 1.24
N GLN A 121 -6.73 -10.22 0.03
CA GLN A 121 -7.40 -10.82 -1.12
C GLN A 121 -6.39 -11.57 -1.97
N VAL A 122 -6.64 -12.85 -2.21
CA VAL A 122 -5.86 -13.70 -3.12
C VAL A 122 -6.71 -14.08 -4.31
N PHE A 123 -6.24 -13.82 -5.52
CA PHE A 123 -7.06 -13.97 -6.72
C PHE A 123 -6.28 -14.55 -7.92
N GLU A 124 -7.01 -15.17 -8.82
CA GLU A 124 -6.50 -15.58 -10.13
C GLU A 124 -6.48 -14.36 -11.04
N ASP A 125 -5.28 -13.83 -11.25
CA ASP A 125 -5.07 -12.60 -12.02
C ASP A 125 -5.16 -12.92 -13.50
N ASN A 126 -6.16 -12.38 -14.15
CA ASN A 126 -6.37 -12.54 -15.59
C ASN A 126 -5.93 -11.33 -16.42
N ALA A 127 -5.51 -10.23 -15.77
CA ALA A 127 -5.08 -8.98 -16.39
C ALA A 127 -3.82 -8.42 -15.73
N MET A 128 -2.75 -9.19 -15.67
CA MET A 128 -1.51 -8.97 -14.90
C MET A 128 -0.83 -7.63 -15.11
N THR A 129 -1.18 -6.92 -16.16
CA THR A 129 -0.55 -5.64 -16.52
C THR A 129 -1.01 -4.46 -15.67
N ASN A 130 -2.17 -4.57 -15.02
CA ASN A 130 -2.71 -3.49 -14.20
C ASN A 130 -2.30 -3.57 -12.72
N GLY A 131 -1.87 -4.76 -12.24
CA GLY A 131 -1.45 -4.98 -10.86
C GLY A 131 -2.54 -4.78 -9.81
N GLN A 132 -3.82 -4.90 -10.21
CA GLN A 132 -4.99 -4.67 -9.39
C GLN A 132 -5.89 -5.90 -9.35
N TYR A 133 -6.83 -5.92 -8.42
CA TYR A 133 -7.91 -6.89 -8.36
C TYR A 133 -9.14 -6.34 -9.07
N ASP A 134 -9.55 -6.98 -10.17
CA ASP A 134 -10.66 -6.53 -11.03
C ASP A 134 -12.03 -7.06 -10.59
N GLY A 135 -12.14 -7.44 -9.33
CA GLY A 135 -13.41 -7.85 -8.73
C GLY A 135 -13.97 -9.13 -9.32
N LEU A 136 -15.23 -9.11 -9.75
CA LEU A 136 -15.95 -10.31 -10.23
C LEU A 136 -15.34 -10.95 -11.50
N ALA A 137 -14.48 -10.24 -12.23
CA ALA A 137 -13.78 -10.79 -13.38
C ALA A 137 -12.66 -11.75 -12.96
N GLU A 138 -12.18 -11.63 -11.74
CA GLU A 138 -11.07 -12.40 -11.19
C GLU A 138 -11.53 -13.27 -10.02
N LYS A 139 -11.23 -14.53 -10.14
CA LYS A 139 -11.70 -15.53 -9.20
C LYS A 139 -10.82 -15.59 -7.96
N GLY A 140 -11.42 -15.62 -6.77
CA GLY A 140 -10.71 -15.89 -5.53
C GLY A 140 -10.02 -17.26 -5.54
N LEU A 141 -8.83 -17.32 -4.96
CA LEU A 141 -8.01 -18.55 -4.88
C LEU A 141 -7.97 -19.07 -3.44
N ALA A 142 -8.46 -20.29 -3.24
CA ALA A 142 -8.51 -20.95 -1.94
C ALA A 142 -7.20 -21.68 -1.58
N ASN A 143 -6.98 -21.86 -0.26
CA ASN A 143 -5.86 -22.62 0.33
C ASN A 143 -4.47 -22.01 0.10
N PHE A 144 -4.37 -20.73 -0.20
CA PHE A 144 -3.11 -20.00 -0.17
C PHE A 144 -2.78 -19.60 1.25
N ARG A 145 -1.53 -19.74 1.66
CA ARG A 145 -1.10 -19.47 3.03
C ARG A 145 -0.42 -18.11 3.14
N ALA A 146 -0.90 -17.26 4.05
CA ALA A 146 -0.20 -16.04 4.41
C ALA A 146 0.88 -16.29 5.48
N SER A 147 1.95 -15.52 5.38
CA SER A 147 2.96 -15.30 6.41
C SER A 147 3.15 -13.79 6.56
N ILE A 148 3.24 -13.32 7.78
CA ILE A 148 3.46 -11.91 8.08
C ILE A 148 4.74 -11.73 8.88
N ASN A 149 5.49 -10.69 8.56
CA ASN A 149 6.73 -10.34 9.23
C ASN A 149 6.66 -8.90 9.72
N ASP A 150 7.26 -8.64 10.85
CA ASP A 150 7.60 -7.30 11.31
C ASP A 150 9.11 -7.05 11.21
N ILE A 151 9.59 -5.97 11.82
CA ILE A 151 11.03 -5.65 11.83
C ILE A 151 11.87 -6.69 12.56
N ALA A 152 11.28 -7.49 13.46
CA ALA A 152 11.96 -8.52 14.23
C ALA A 152 11.95 -9.90 13.54
N GLY A 153 11.09 -10.12 12.56
CA GLY A 153 10.98 -11.36 11.81
C GLY A 153 9.55 -11.88 11.65
N GLU A 154 9.40 -13.18 11.39
CA GLU A 154 8.08 -13.78 11.18
C GLU A 154 7.25 -13.77 12.47
N ILE A 155 6.03 -13.27 12.37
CA ILE A 155 5.03 -13.30 13.43
C ILE A 155 4.22 -14.59 13.31
N THR A 156 4.26 -15.38 14.35
CA THR A 156 3.59 -16.70 14.40
C THR A 156 2.46 -16.76 15.40
N THR A 157 2.35 -15.76 16.28
CA THR A 157 1.34 -15.69 17.33
C THR A 157 0.58 -14.36 17.30
N ASP A 158 -0.66 -14.40 17.75
CA ASP A 158 -1.49 -13.22 17.96
C ASP A 158 -1.15 -12.49 19.29
N ILE A 159 -1.90 -11.43 19.61
CA ILE A 159 -1.73 -10.65 20.85
C ILE A 159 -1.98 -11.44 22.13
N HIS A 160 -2.65 -12.59 22.05
CA HIS A 160 -2.92 -13.47 23.17
C HIS A 160 -1.84 -14.57 23.31
N GLY A 161 -0.84 -14.60 22.43
CA GLY A 161 0.23 -15.59 22.43
C GLY A 161 -0.15 -16.92 21.78
N ASN A 162 -1.29 -17.03 21.14
CA ASN A 162 -1.73 -18.22 20.42
C ASN A 162 -1.33 -18.14 18.94
N PRO A 163 -1.20 -19.27 18.22
CA PRO A 163 -0.92 -19.28 16.79
C PRO A 163 -1.86 -18.36 16.02
N LEU A 164 -1.33 -17.66 15.01
CA LEU A 164 -2.14 -16.80 14.15
C LEU A 164 -3.36 -17.53 13.61
N CYS A 165 -4.43 -16.79 13.37
CA CYS A 165 -5.73 -17.30 12.90
C CYS A 165 -6.41 -18.29 13.88
N THR A 166 -6.05 -18.21 15.17
CA THR A 166 -6.85 -18.82 16.23
C THR A 166 -8.20 -18.13 16.33
N ILE A 167 -9.26 -18.94 16.39
CA ILE A 167 -10.63 -18.44 16.53
C ILE A 167 -11.01 -18.53 18.01
N TYR A 168 -11.49 -17.44 18.55
CA TYR A 168 -11.92 -17.32 19.93
C TYR A 168 -13.44 -17.27 20.04
N GLU A 169 -13.97 -17.71 21.18
CA GLU A 169 -15.35 -17.41 21.53
C GLU A 169 -15.52 -15.90 21.73
N LYS A 170 -16.62 -15.38 21.22
CA LYS A 170 -16.94 -13.95 21.27
C LYS A 170 -18.29 -13.72 21.94
N ASP A 171 -18.39 -12.63 22.65
CA ASP A 171 -19.66 -12.14 23.14
C ASP A 171 -20.59 -11.84 21.95
N PRO A 172 -21.79 -12.39 21.90
CA PRO A 172 -22.68 -12.24 20.74
C PRO A 172 -23.24 -10.82 20.57
N VAL A 173 -23.09 -9.96 21.57
CA VAL A 173 -23.61 -8.58 21.56
C VAL A 173 -22.49 -7.59 21.25
N THR A 174 -21.33 -7.70 21.93
CA THR A 174 -20.21 -6.75 21.77
C THR A 174 -19.22 -7.19 20.70
N GLY A 175 -19.17 -8.50 20.36
CA GLY A 175 -18.17 -9.07 19.45
C GLY A 175 -16.78 -9.23 20.08
N GLU A 176 -16.60 -8.88 21.34
CA GLU A 176 -15.33 -8.98 22.07
C GLU A 176 -14.99 -10.45 22.39
N VAL A 177 -13.69 -10.74 22.45
CA VAL A 177 -13.21 -12.07 22.86
C VAL A 177 -13.57 -12.35 24.30
N LEU A 178 -14.09 -13.54 24.56
CA LEU A 178 -14.42 -13.99 25.93
C LEU A 178 -13.18 -14.58 26.61
N PHE A 179 -13.08 -14.32 27.91
CA PHE A 179 -11.99 -14.79 28.75
C PHE A 179 -12.51 -15.70 29.85
N ASP A 180 -11.72 -16.70 30.24
CA ASP A 180 -11.98 -17.56 31.38
C ASP A 180 -11.69 -16.82 32.72
N ILE A 181 -11.89 -17.53 33.85
CA ILE A 181 -11.69 -16.97 35.19
C ILE A 181 -10.23 -16.63 35.50
N ASP A 182 -9.29 -17.26 34.76
CA ASP A 182 -7.85 -17.03 34.92
C ASP A 182 -7.34 -15.93 33.96
N GLY A 183 -8.24 -15.35 33.16
CA GLY A 183 -7.93 -14.28 32.20
C GLY A 183 -7.36 -14.77 30.88
N ASN A 184 -7.49 -16.05 30.55
CA ASN A 184 -7.09 -16.56 29.25
C ASN A 184 -8.24 -16.48 28.25
N PRO A 185 -7.98 -16.15 26.97
CA PRO A 185 -9.04 -16.14 25.97
C PRO A 185 -9.59 -17.53 25.70
N ILE A 186 -10.89 -17.66 25.61
CA ILE A 186 -11.56 -18.95 25.35
C ILE A 186 -11.41 -19.29 23.87
N ILE A 187 -10.68 -20.39 23.60
CA ILE A 187 -10.38 -20.80 22.22
C ILE A 187 -11.50 -21.68 21.70
N GLN A 188 -12.12 -21.27 20.59
CA GLN A 188 -13.05 -22.08 19.82
C GLN A 188 -12.31 -23.05 18.88
N THR A 189 -11.28 -22.54 18.16
CA THR A 189 -10.47 -23.33 17.24
C THR A 189 -9.03 -22.79 17.24
N MET A 190 -8.07 -23.66 17.52
CA MET A 190 -6.66 -23.33 17.47
C MET A 190 -6.20 -23.11 16.03
N GLY A 191 -5.48 -22.04 15.78
CA GLY A 191 -4.92 -21.74 14.47
C GLY A 191 -3.88 -22.76 14.03
N SER A 192 -3.93 -23.12 12.75
CA SER A 192 -2.94 -24.03 12.11
C SER A 192 -2.24 -23.35 10.91
N GLY A 193 -2.30 -22.04 10.83
CA GLY A 193 -1.89 -21.18 9.74
C GLY A 193 -3.05 -20.39 9.17
N CYS A 194 -2.75 -19.32 8.48
CA CYS A 194 -3.74 -18.42 7.87
C CYS A 194 -3.88 -18.75 6.39
N TYR A 195 -5.03 -19.28 5.99
CA TYR A 195 -5.28 -19.73 4.63
C TYR A 195 -6.46 -18.99 4.03
N SER A 196 -6.40 -18.76 2.72
CA SER A 196 -7.51 -18.18 1.97
C SER A 196 -8.69 -19.15 1.89
N ASP A 197 -9.88 -18.59 2.00
CA ASP A 197 -11.15 -19.28 1.80
C ASP A 197 -11.52 -19.44 0.31
N ALA A 198 -12.75 -19.86 0.04
CA ALA A 198 -13.24 -20.09 -1.32
C ALA A 198 -13.34 -18.80 -2.15
N ASP A 199 -13.47 -17.66 -1.50
CA ASP A 199 -13.53 -16.34 -2.13
C ASP A 199 -12.15 -15.68 -2.21
N GLY A 200 -11.10 -16.40 -1.79
CA GLY A 200 -9.72 -15.93 -1.79
C GLY A 200 -9.34 -15.04 -0.62
N MET A 201 -10.21 -14.93 0.40
CA MET A 201 -9.98 -14.05 1.53
C MET A 201 -9.16 -14.73 2.63
N ILE A 202 -8.13 -14.05 3.13
CA ILE A 202 -7.43 -14.43 4.35
C ILE A 202 -7.68 -13.35 5.39
N THR A 203 -8.23 -13.73 6.53
CA THR A 203 -8.44 -12.81 7.65
C THR A 203 -7.53 -13.21 8.80
N ILE A 204 -6.67 -12.29 9.24
CA ILE A 204 -5.76 -12.48 10.37
C ILE A 204 -6.17 -11.51 11.48
N PRO A 205 -6.98 -11.94 12.44
CA PRO A 205 -7.44 -11.11 13.53
C PRO A 205 -6.43 -11.08 14.69
N ASN A 206 -6.67 -10.16 15.61
CA ASN A 206 -5.97 -10.06 16.90
C ASN A 206 -4.44 -9.90 16.76
N ILE A 207 -4.02 -9.08 15.81
CA ILE A 207 -2.62 -8.65 15.65
C ILE A 207 -2.47 -7.18 16.07
N GLY A 208 -1.26 -6.78 16.42
CA GLY A 208 -1.00 -5.38 16.76
C GLY A 208 -1.17 -4.47 15.54
N PRO A 209 -1.60 -3.22 15.75
CA PRO A 209 -1.57 -2.19 14.69
C PRO A 209 -0.10 -1.81 14.42
N LEU A 210 0.42 -2.22 13.27
CA LEU A 210 1.82 -2.09 12.92
C LEU A 210 1.99 -2.18 11.39
N ARG A 211 3.20 -1.93 10.94
CA ARG A 211 3.64 -2.21 9.57
C ARG A 211 4.10 -3.66 9.46
N TYR A 212 3.56 -4.36 8.48
CA TYR A 212 3.88 -5.75 8.19
C TYR A 212 4.36 -5.93 6.75
N ASP A 213 5.36 -6.81 6.56
CA ASP A 213 5.66 -7.40 5.27
C ASP A 213 4.85 -8.69 5.14
N VAL A 214 3.94 -8.72 4.18
CA VAL A 214 3.01 -9.81 3.94
C VAL A 214 3.50 -10.65 2.77
N LEU A 215 3.55 -11.96 2.95
CA LEU A 215 3.87 -12.94 1.92
C LEU A 215 2.73 -13.92 1.78
N VAL A 216 2.42 -14.33 0.55
CA VAL A 216 1.41 -15.35 0.29
C VAL A 216 2.04 -16.48 -0.53
N PHE A 217 1.80 -17.71 -0.09
CA PHE A 217 2.36 -18.93 -0.68
C PHE A 217 1.25 -19.79 -1.28
N PRO A 218 1.40 -20.25 -2.52
CA PRO A 218 0.45 -21.17 -3.12
C PRO A 218 0.43 -22.55 -2.44
N PRO A 219 -0.61 -23.34 -2.66
CA PRO A 219 -0.68 -24.72 -2.18
C PRO A 219 0.53 -25.53 -2.66
N SER A 220 1.05 -26.39 -1.76
CA SER A 220 2.22 -27.21 -2.05
C SER A 220 1.97 -28.13 -3.24
N GLY A 221 2.92 -28.16 -4.19
CA GLY A 221 2.83 -29.00 -5.39
C GLY A 221 2.07 -28.38 -6.56
N GLU A 222 1.48 -27.21 -6.38
CA GLU A 222 0.89 -26.43 -7.47
C GLU A 222 1.87 -25.39 -7.98
N GLN A 223 1.88 -25.21 -9.30
CA GLN A 223 2.69 -24.18 -9.93
C GLN A 223 1.85 -22.92 -10.13
N TRP A 224 2.14 -21.90 -9.35
CA TRP A 224 1.59 -20.57 -9.49
C TRP A 224 2.70 -19.53 -9.61
N VAL A 225 2.48 -18.52 -10.41
CA VAL A 225 3.37 -17.36 -10.54
C VAL A 225 2.64 -16.17 -9.95
N GLN A 226 3.27 -15.50 -8.99
CA GLN A 226 2.76 -14.27 -8.42
C GLN A 226 2.89 -13.13 -9.44
N THR A 227 1.82 -12.36 -9.62
CA THR A 227 1.74 -11.24 -10.57
C THR A 227 1.80 -9.87 -9.90
N THR A 228 1.31 -9.75 -8.69
CA THR A 228 1.53 -8.60 -7.80
C THR A 228 2.81 -8.87 -6.99
N THR A 229 3.65 -7.93 -6.62
CA THR A 229 3.58 -6.48 -6.81
C THR A 229 4.22 -6.07 -8.14
N LEU A 230 3.85 -4.89 -8.66
CA LEU A 230 4.43 -4.37 -9.92
C LEU A 230 5.92 -4.09 -9.80
N GLU A 231 6.44 -3.80 -8.61
CA GLU A 231 7.86 -3.61 -8.35
C GLU A 231 8.67 -4.90 -8.43
N GLY A 232 8.00 -6.05 -8.52
CA GLY A 232 8.62 -7.37 -8.54
C GLY A 232 9.04 -7.88 -7.16
N SER A 233 8.67 -7.21 -6.07
CA SER A 233 8.77 -7.73 -4.71
C SER A 233 7.77 -8.87 -4.51
N LYS A 234 8.13 -9.89 -3.74
CA LYS A 234 7.19 -10.93 -3.35
C LYS A 234 6.37 -10.56 -2.11
N GLY A 235 6.90 -9.69 -1.29
CA GLY A 235 6.22 -9.17 -0.12
C GLY A 235 5.42 -7.90 -0.44
N TRP A 236 4.40 -7.68 0.33
CA TRP A 236 3.57 -6.49 0.28
C TRP A 236 3.66 -5.75 1.61
N ASP A 237 4.11 -4.51 1.58
CA ASP A 237 4.15 -3.63 2.74
C ASP A 237 2.72 -3.20 3.11
N THR A 238 2.26 -3.65 4.27
CA THR A 238 0.91 -3.41 4.76
C THR A 238 0.96 -2.68 6.09
N TRP A 239 0.27 -1.55 6.17
CA TRP A 239 0.10 -0.80 7.41
C TRP A 239 -1.29 -1.08 7.96
N LEU A 240 -1.38 -1.44 9.23
CA LEU A 240 -2.63 -1.57 9.94
C LEU A 240 -2.77 -0.45 10.96
N GLN A 241 -3.90 0.23 10.92
CA GLN A 241 -4.28 1.19 11.94
C GLN A 241 -4.99 0.53 13.12
N GLU A 242 -4.95 1.21 14.23
CA GLU A 242 -5.72 0.86 15.41
C GLU A 242 -7.21 1.00 15.14
N ALA A 243 -7.98 -0.04 15.44
CA ALA A 243 -9.43 0.00 15.30
C ALA A 243 -10.05 1.11 16.17
N GLY A 244 -10.78 2.03 15.53
CA GLY A 244 -11.51 3.10 16.23
C GLY A 244 -10.68 4.27 16.74
N THR A 245 -9.42 4.40 16.37
CA THR A 245 -8.56 5.49 16.82
C THR A 245 -8.82 6.82 16.11
N GLY A 246 -9.38 6.78 14.90
CA GLY A 246 -9.70 7.99 14.17
C GLY A 246 -8.49 8.80 13.70
N LEU A 247 -7.28 8.21 13.76
CA LEU A 247 -6.07 8.84 13.28
C LEU A 247 -6.01 8.84 11.79
N ASP A 248 -5.58 9.95 11.21
CA ASP A 248 -5.34 10.13 9.78
C ASP A 248 -6.45 9.53 8.91
N ASN A 249 -7.70 9.77 9.30
CA ASN A 249 -8.89 9.28 8.59
C ASN A 249 -8.97 9.72 7.13
N GLU A 250 -8.12 10.62 6.72
CA GLU A 250 -8.07 11.13 5.36
C GLU A 250 -7.71 10.04 4.35
N PHE A 251 -6.98 9.00 4.78
CA PHE A 251 -6.47 7.96 3.91
C PHE A 251 -6.90 6.55 4.27
N LEU A 252 -7.28 6.30 5.53
CA LEU A 252 -7.43 4.95 6.05
C LEU A 252 -8.72 4.80 6.83
N ILE A 253 -9.44 3.72 6.58
CA ILE A 253 -10.49 3.27 7.48
C ILE A 253 -9.81 2.52 8.62
N ALA A 254 -10.17 2.84 9.85
CA ALA A 254 -9.60 2.20 11.04
C ALA A 254 -9.65 0.66 10.94
N ALA A 255 -8.53 0.01 11.26
CA ALA A 255 -8.31 -1.44 11.15
C ALA A 255 -8.26 -2.01 9.73
N GLU A 256 -8.26 -1.18 8.70
CA GLU A 256 -7.97 -1.63 7.33
C GLU A 256 -6.50 -1.47 6.97
N PRO A 257 -5.96 -2.36 6.10
CA PRO A 257 -4.59 -2.24 5.62
C PRO A 257 -4.46 -1.11 4.58
N PHE A 258 -3.31 -0.44 4.60
CA PHE A 258 -2.93 0.50 3.55
C PHE A 258 -1.51 0.18 3.04
N PRO A 259 -1.29 0.09 1.73
CA PRO A 259 -2.31 -0.06 0.69
C PRO A 259 -3.10 -1.35 0.88
N TRP A 260 -4.25 -1.47 0.22
CA TRP A 260 -5.07 -2.68 0.29
C TRP A 260 -4.24 -3.90 -0.10
N THR A 261 -4.24 -4.93 0.74
CA THR A 261 -3.33 -6.07 0.58
C THR A 261 -3.94 -7.08 -0.38
N ILE A 262 -3.40 -7.14 -1.59
CA ILE A 262 -3.88 -8.00 -2.67
C ILE A 262 -2.75 -8.86 -3.23
N PHE A 263 -3.05 -10.12 -3.55
CA PHE A 263 -2.09 -11.04 -4.15
C PHE A 263 -2.70 -11.74 -5.37
N GLY A 264 -2.25 -11.34 -6.55
CA GLY A 264 -2.59 -11.98 -7.80
C GLY A 264 -1.64 -13.15 -8.11
N PHE A 265 -2.22 -14.22 -8.63
CA PHE A 265 -1.46 -15.38 -9.10
C PHE A 265 -2.04 -15.88 -10.41
N VAL A 266 -1.17 -16.46 -11.25
CA VAL A 266 -1.55 -17.09 -12.51
C VAL A 266 -0.93 -18.47 -12.62
N LYS A 267 -1.66 -19.43 -13.18
CA LYS A 267 -1.11 -20.73 -13.56
C LYS A 267 -0.40 -20.62 -14.91
N PRO A 268 0.91 -20.91 -14.95
CA PRO A 268 1.57 -20.99 -16.24
C PRO A 268 1.01 -22.14 -17.07
N GLY A 269 0.82 -21.89 -18.33
CA GLY A 269 0.37 -22.90 -19.27
C GLY A 269 0.50 -22.39 -20.70
N THR A 270 0.90 -23.26 -21.60
CA THR A 270 0.80 -23.00 -23.03
C THR A 270 -0.58 -23.44 -23.49
N VAL A 271 -1.43 -22.48 -23.81
CA VAL A 271 -2.69 -22.76 -24.50
C VAL A 271 -2.39 -22.73 -25.99
N ASP A 272 -2.89 -23.72 -26.71
CA ASP A 272 -2.89 -23.64 -28.18
C ASP A 272 -3.90 -22.55 -28.57
N LEU A 273 -3.38 -21.41 -28.98
CA LEU A 273 -4.21 -20.27 -29.35
C LEU A 273 -4.94 -20.47 -30.70
N GLY A 274 -4.64 -21.56 -31.42
CA GLY A 274 -5.31 -21.91 -32.65
C GLY A 274 -4.98 -21.04 -33.87
N GLY A 275 -4.02 -20.15 -33.73
CA GLY A 275 -3.55 -19.30 -34.80
C GLY A 275 -2.42 -19.91 -35.63
N THR A 276 -1.93 -19.14 -36.61
CA THR A 276 -0.80 -19.56 -37.49
C THR A 276 0.41 -18.64 -37.29
N GLY A 277 0.29 -17.57 -36.53
CA GLY A 277 1.36 -16.61 -36.25
C GLY A 277 2.29 -17.08 -35.14
N SER A 278 3.37 -16.34 -34.95
CA SER A 278 4.22 -16.47 -33.78
C SER A 278 4.79 -15.11 -33.36
N ILE A 279 5.02 -14.95 -32.07
CA ILE A 279 5.69 -13.77 -31.47
C ILE A 279 7.01 -14.27 -30.89
N SER A 280 8.12 -13.65 -31.26
CA SER A 280 9.43 -13.98 -30.70
C SER A 280 10.19 -12.72 -30.35
N GLY A 281 11.00 -12.80 -29.31
CA GLY A 281 11.78 -11.65 -28.85
C GLY A 281 12.82 -12.03 -27.81
N VAL A 282 13.41 -11.00 -27.20
CA VAL A 282 14.34 -11.12 -26.07
C VAL A 282 13.96 -10.11 -25.03
N ILE A 283 13.82 -10.55 -23.79
CA ILE A 283 13.60 -9.67 -22.64
C ILE A 283 14.93 -9.17 -22.10
N MET A 284 15.09 -7.86 -22.05
CA MET A 284 16.32 -7.20 -21.65
C MET A 284 16.08 -6.30 -20.41
N ALA A 285 17.03 -6.32 -19.50
CA ALA A 285 17.09 -5.25 -18.49
C ALA A 285 17.45 -3.94 -19.19
N ALA A 286 16.79 -2.85 -18.81
CA ALA A 286 17.03 -1.54 -19.38
C ALA A 286 17.09 -0.48 -18.29
N SER A 287 17.91 0.56 -18.51
CA SER A 287 17.82 1.81 -17.75
C SER A 287 17.20 2.87 -18.63
N THR A 288 16.18 3.52 -18.10
CA THR A 288 15.54 4.65 -18.77
C THR A 288 15.91 5.92 -18.00
N TRP A 289 16.43 6.91 -18.71
CA TRP A 289 16.75 8.19 -18.12
C TRP A 289 15.56 9.13 -18.25
N VAL A 290 15.09 9.64 -17.11
CA VAL A 290 14.06 10.66 -17.03
C VAL A 290 14.73 11.93 -16.55
N PRO A 291 14.60 13.08 -17.26
CA PRO A 291 15.17 14.34 -16.80
C PRO A 291 14.61 14.72 -15.42
N ALA A 292 15.51 15.15 -14.52
CA ALA A 292 15.16 15.56 -13.17
C ALA A 292 14.30 16.84 -13.10
N SER A 293 14.13 17.54 -14.19
CA SER A 293 13.43 18.83 -14.25
C SER A 293 11.93 18.68 -14.54
N GLY A 294 11.23 17.84 -13.80
CA GLY A 294 9.77 17.92 -13.64
C GLY A 294 8.88 17.91 -14.88
N GLY A 295 9.38 17.68 -16.02
CA GLY A 295 8.57 17.55 -17.22
C GLY A 295 9.37 16.85 -18.27
N LEU A 296 8.91 15.68 -18.67
CA LEU A 296 9.32 15.15 -19.95
C LEU A 296 8.99 16.21 -20.99
N PRO A 297 9.96 16.74 -21.76
CA PRO A 297 9.58 17.55 -22.89
C PRO A 297 8.71 16.66 -23.76
N TYR A 298 7.43 17.00 -23.86
CA TYR A 298 6.54 16.37 -24.82
C TYR A 298 7.15 16.66 -26.21
N ILE A 299 7.80 15.67 -26.76
CA ILE A 299 8.36 15.77 -28.09
C ILE A 299 7.35 15.13 -29.02
N GLY A 300 6.30 15.90 -29.33
CA GLY A 300 5.36 15.57 -30.39
C GLY A 300 4.82 14.14 -30.36
N ASP A 301 4.38 13.64 -31.49
CA ASP A 301 3.79 12.30 -31.67
C ASP A 301 4.78 11.13 -31.57
N THR A 302 5.98 11.35 -31.09
CA THR A 302 6.93 10.28 -30.82
C THR A 302 6.63 9.67 -29.48
N PHE A 303 6.26 8.43 -29.54
CA PHE A 303 5.96 7.56 -28.42
C PHE A 303 7.02 7.69 -27.32
N GLY A 304 6.55 8.07 -26.15
CA GLY A 304 7.30 7.99 -24.93
C GLY A 304 8.55 8.85 -24.93
N GLY A 305 8.43 10.02 -24.42
CA GLY A 305 9.51 10.94 -24.17
C GLY A 305 10.57 10.44 -23.18
N PHE A 306 10.92 9.19 -23.21
CA PHE A 306 12.09 8.69 -22.52
C PHE A 306 13.32 9.16 -23.31
N ALA A 307 14.08 10.04 -22.72
CA ALA A 307 15.23 10.69 -23.37
C ALA A 307 16.40 9.73 -23.65
N GLY A 308 16.20 8.46 -23.46
CA GLY A 308 17.10 7.39 -23.83
C GLY A 308 16.86 6.14 -23.01
N THR A 309 16.84 5.00 -23.68
CA THR A 309 16.85 3.69 -23.06
C THR A 309 18.16 3.02 -23.35
N LYS A 310 18.90 2.67 -22.31
CA LYS A 310 20.12 1.87 -22.43
C LYS A 310 19.80 0.43 -22.10
N LEU A 311 19.92 -0.45 -23.08
CA LEU A 311 19.82 -1.89 -22.88
C LEU A 311 21.07 -2.41 -22.19
N HIS A 312 20.87 -3.32 -21.22
CA HIS A 312 21.93 -3.97 -20.48
C HIS A 312 22.06 -5.44 -20.87
N ARG A 313 21.64 -6.34 -19.99
CA ARG A 313 21.74 -7.78 -20.15
C ARG A 313 20.37 -8.41 -20.38
N PRO A 314 20.27 -9.57 -21.03
CA PRO A 314 19.05 -10.36 -21.05
C PRO A 314 18.60 -10.74 -19.63
N ILE A 315 17.29 -10.82 -19.43
CA ILE A 315 16.70 -11.34 -18.19
C ILE A 315 16.65 -12.87 -18.30
N VAL A 316 17.22 -13.54 -17.33
CA VAL A 316 17.28 -15.02 -17.30
C VAL A 316 15.92 -15.59 -16.94
N ASN A 317 15.40 -16.50 -17.79
CA ASN A 317 14.14 -17.18 -17.58
C ASN A 317 12.97 -16.23 -17.22
N PRO A 318 12.72 -15.18 -18.01
CA PRO A 318 11.66 -14.22 -17.69
C PRO A 318 10.29 -14.89 -17.78
N TRP A 319 9.38 -14.51 -16.89
CA TRP A 319 7.96 -14.81 -17.07
C TRP A 319 7.33 -13.78 -18.00
N LEU A 320 6.43 -14.25 -18.86
CA LEU A 320 5.73 -13.44 -19.85
C LEU A 320 4.26 -13.82 -19.87
N SER A 321 3.43 -12.83 -20.15
CA SER A 321 2.04 -13.05 -20.54
C SER A 321 1.78 -12.43 -21.90
N LEU A 322 0.82 -12.99 -22.62
CA LEU A 322 0.23 -12.40 -23.81
C LEU A 322 -1.23 -12.09 -23.49
N ASN A 323 -1.60 -10.84 -23.54
CA ASN A 323 -2.92 -10.36 -23.16
C ASN A 323 -3.67 -9.83 -24.37
N ASP A 324 -4.95 -10.19 -24.51
CA ASP A 324 -5.81 -9.75 -25.63
C ASP A 324 -6.40 -8.37 -25.33
N LEU A 325 -5.95 -7.34 -26.03
CA LEU A 325 -6.46 -5.96 -25.87
C LEU A 325 -7.95 -5.80 -26.23
N GLN A 326 -8.51 -6.70 -27.02
CA GLN A 326 -9.94 -6.67 -27.35
C GLN A 326 -10.79 -7.47 -26.36
N GLY A 327 -10.17 -8.37 -25.60
CA GLY A 327 -10.77 -9.19 -24.57
C GLY A 327 -10.67 -8.62 -23.15
N GLY A 328 -10.45 -7.33 -23.00
CA GLY A 328 -10.35 -6.69 -21.66
C GLY A 328 -9.03 -7.00 -20.97
N ASP A 329 -7.94 -7.06 -21.73
CA ASP A 329 -6.58 -7.38 -21.27
C ASP A 329 -6.41 -8.80 -20.67
N ALA A 330 -7.36 -9.70 -20.89
CA ALA A 330 -7.27 -11.05 -20.37
C ALA A 330 -6.05 -11.81 -20.97
N ALA A 331 -5.28 -12.45 -20.10
CA ALA A 331 -4.15 -13.25 -20.50
C ALA A 331 -4.60 -14.47 -21.28
N VAL A 332 -4.14 -14.60 -22.51
CA VAL A 332 -4.40 -15.74 -23.39
C VAL A 332 -3.26 -16.74 -23.41
N TRP A 333 -2.09 -16.33 -22.92
CA TRP A 333 -0.93 -17.20 -22.76
C TRP A 333 -0.04 -16.71 -21.63
N VAL A 334 0.49 -17.64 -20.84
CA VAL A 334 1.49 -17.34 -19.80
C VAL A 334 2.58 -18.42 -19.89
N GLY A 335 3.82 -17.99 -19.97
CA GLY A 335 4.94 -18.91 -20.06
C GLY A 335 6.27 -18.30 -19.67
N GLN A 336 7.32 -19.11 -19.71
CA GLN A 336 8.67 -18.71 -19.33
C GLN A 336 9.58 -18.67 -20.55
N GLY A 337 10.37 -17.60 -20.65
CA GLY A 337 11.44 -17.50 -21.62
C GLY A 337 12.67 -18.32 -21.23
N ASN A 338 13.67 -18.33 -22.09
CA ASN A 338 14.90 -19.08 -21.95
C ASN A 338 15.94 -18.37 -21.07
N ALA A 339 17.01 -19.07 -20.72
CA ALA A 339 18.11 -18.54 -19.91
C ALA A 339 18.85 -17.36 -20.57
N ASP A 340 18.77 -17.21 -21.88
CA ASP A 340 19.32 -16.09 -22.63
C ASP A 340 18.31 -14.94 -22.82
N GLY A 341 17.16 -15.01 -22.15
CA GLY A 341 16.08 -14.04 -22.25
C GLY A 341 15.21 -14.16 -23.49
N SER A 342 15.53 -15.06 -24.40
CA SER A 342 14.73 -15.27 -25.61
C SER A 342 13.41 -15.98 -25.29
N PHE A 343 12.38 -15.70 -26.11
CA PHE A 343 11.10 -16.37 -26.03
C PHE A 343 10.46 -16.54 -27.40
N THR A 344 9.54 -17.48 -27.49
CA THR A 344 8.69 -17.66 -28.66
C THR A 344 7.31 -18.14 -28.20
N ILE A 345 6.27 -17.41 -28.61
CA ILE A 345 4.87 -17.76 -28.41
C ILE A 345 4.33 -18.26 -29.74
N PRO A 346 4.04 -19.56 -29.89
CA PRO A 346 3.54 -20.10 -31.15
C PRO A 346 2.03 -20.02 -31.28
N ASN A 347 1.52 -20.25 -32.46
CA ASN A 347 0.09 -20.40 -32.77
C ASN A 347 -0.76 -19.20 -32.40
N VAL A 348 -0.18 -17.99 -32.48
CA VAL A 348 -0.87 -16.75 -32.16
C VAL A 348 -1.86 -16.40 -33.27
N PRO A 349 -3.17 -16.20 -32.96
CA PRO A 349 -4.14 -15.70 -33.92
C PRO A 349 -3.82 -14.28 -34.40
N GLU A 350 -4.44 -13.86 -35.49
CA GLU A 350 -4.45 -12.44 -35.85
C GLU A 350 -5.25 -11.63 -34.80
N GLY A 351 -4.64 -10.56 -34.28
CA GLY A 351 -5.25 -9.76 -33.21
C GLY A 351 -4.33 -8.65 -32.72
N ASN A 352 -4.79 -7.94 -31.71
CA ASN A 352 -4.04 -6.92 -30.99
C ASN A 352 -3.72 -7.42 -29.59
N TYR A 353 -2.45 -7.45 -29.26
CA TYR A 353 -1.95 -8.00 -28.00
C TYR A 353 -1.04 -7.04 -27.29
N PHE A 354 -1.00 -7.21 -25.99
CA PHE A 354 -0.06 -6.55 -25.08
C PHE A 354 0.86 -7.58 -24.45
#